data_9bf47c40729cef2f1c52abc7e2df8859
#
_entry.id   9bf47c40729cef2f1c52abc7e2df8859
#
_cell.length_a   1.000
_cell.length_b   1.000
_cell.length_c   1.000
_cell.angle_alpha   90.00
_cell.angle_beta   90.00
_cell.angle_gamma   90.00
#
_symmetry.space_group_name_H-M   'P 1'
#
loop_
_entity.id
_entity.type
_entity.pdbx_description
1 polymer ?
#
loop_
_entity_poly.entity_id
_entity_poly.type
_entity_poly.pdbx_seq_one_letter_code
_entity_poly.pdbx_strand_id
1 'polypeptide(L)'
;MQMNDKKIIICDLDGTIANVQHRLHYIKNPDGTMKPYAERDWNSFNAACGDDEPYMDNIEILQSLVLGMGDGCNVCGAVEREFYFFSGRNEAVRSETIEWLQRHVPITEDRDWELYMRSENDFRPDTTVKYEMMYELKMMPEDVLCILDDRQSVVDMWRENGFRVMQVDAWKEPPNRHSLVTPTGKGTSPMMEPIPMLDTPDFDLGDVQENNSCSDK
;
A
#
# COMPACT_ATOMS: atom_id res chain seq x y z
N MET A 1 28.60 -1.98 8.22
CA MET A 1 27.18 -2.33 7.99
C MET A 1 26.81 -1.65 6.67
N GLN A 2 26.73 -2.39 5.57
CA GLN A 2 26.27 -1.81 4.31
C GLN A 2 24.79 -1.50 4.50
N MET A 3 24.45 -0.21 4.50
CA MET A 3 23.05 0.20 4.43
C MET A 3 22.53 -0.31 3.09
N ASN A 4 21.44 -1.06 3.15
CA ASN A 4 20.73 -1.46 1.96
C ASN A 4 20.08 -0.18 1.40
N ASP A 5 20.68 0.41 0.36
CA ASP A 5 20.24 1.70 -0.18
C ASP A 5 18.98 1.56 -1.06
N LYS A 6 18.44 0.33 -1.17
CA LYS A 6 17.17 0.08 -1.89
C LYS A 6 15.99 0.60 -1.09
N LYS A 7 15.11 1.35 -1.73
CA LYS A 7 13.85 1.83 -1.17
C LYS A 7 12.68 1.25 -1.94
N ILE A 8 11.69 0.77 -1.21
CA ILE A 8 10.49 0.14 -1.75
C ILE A 8 9.39 1.19 -1.90
N ILE A 9 8.68 1.14 -3.01
CA ILE A 9 7.41 1.85 -3.22
C ILE A 9 6.33 0.79 -3.30
N ILE A 10 5.26 0.94 -2.53
CA ILE A 10 4.10 0.07 -2.57
C ILE A 10 2.93 0.82 -3.19
N CYS A 11 2.21 0.19 -4.10
CA CYS A 11 1.03 0.76 -4.73
C CYS A 11 -0.14 -0.23 -4.67
N ASP A 12 -1.28 0.24 -4.18
CA ASP A 12 -2.56 -0.45 -4.35
C ASP A 12 -3.06 -0.30 -5.78
N LEU A 13 -4.03 -1.12 -6.20
CA LEU A 13 -4.59 -1.10 -7.54
C LEU A 13 -5.98 -0.46 -7.59
N ASP A 14 -6.95 -1.08 -6.92
CA ASP A 14 -8.39 -0.81 -7.05
C ASP A 14 -8.80 0.48 -6.34
N GLY A 15 -9.09 1.54 -7.08
CA GLY A 15 -9.36 2.88 -6.55
C GLY A 15 -8.11 3.75 -6.50
N THR A 16 -6.92 3.18 -6.58
CA THR A 16 -5.64 3.88 -6.53
C THR A 16 -5.12 4.18 -7.93
N ILE A 17 -4.91 3.18 -8.78
CA ILE A 17 -4.49 3.35 -10.19
C ILE A 17 -5.48 2.76 -11.18
N ALA A 18 -6.42 1.92 -10.74
CA ALA A 18 -7.45 1.28 -11.53
C ALA A 18 -8.85 1.78 -11.14
N ASN A 19 -9.62 2.27 -12.11
CA ASN A 19 -10.97 2.76 -11.91
C ASN A 19 -11.97 1.59 -11.91
N VAL A 20 -12.44 1.23 -10.75
CA VAL A 20 -13.35 0.09 -10.52
C VAL A 20 -14.84 0.42 -10.74
N GLN A 21 -15.20 1.64 -11.15
CA GLN A 21 -16.58 2.13 -11.17
C GLN A 21 -17.50 1.24 -12.00
N HIS A 22 -17.04 0.78 -13.17
CA HIS A 22 -17.84 -0.02 -14.10
C HIS A 22 -18.27 -1.37 -13.50
N ARG A 23 -17.54 -1.92 -12.54
CA ARG A 23 -17.81 -3.23 -11.91
C ARG A 23 -18.39 -3.15 -10.49
N LEU A 24 -18.59 -1.93 -9.95
CA LEU A 24 -19.20 -1.77 -8.61
C LEU A 24 -20.62 -2.34 -8.52
N HIS A 25 -21.36 -2.41 -9.60
CA HIS A 25 -22.72 -2.96 -9.64
C HIS A 25 -22.80 -4.44 -9.21
N TYR A 26 -21.69 -5.18 -9.25
CA TYR A 26 -21.64 -6.54 -8.73
C TYR A 26 -21.74 -6.60 -7.20
N ILE A 27 -21.24 -5.57 -6.50
CA ILE A 27 -21.15 -5.54 -5.04
C ILE A 27 -21.93 -4.39 -4.38
N LYS A 28 -22.39 -3.40 -5.17
CA LYS A 28 -23.17 -2.24 -4.69
C LYS A 28 -24.55 -2.19 -5.32
N ASN A 29 -25.48 -1.60 -4.59
CA ASN A 29 -26.79 -1.23 -5.08
C ASN A 29 -26.72 0.04 -5.95
N PRO A 30 -27.74 0.34 -6.76
CA PRO A 30 -27.79 1.56 -7.57
C PRO A 30 -27.70 2.88 -6.77
N ASP A 31 -28.08 2.86 -5.50
CA ASP A 31 -27.96 4.00 -4.58
C ASP A 31 -26.54 4.16 -3.97
N GLY A 32 -25.59 3.33 -4.38
CA GLY A 32 -24.21 3.33 -3.92
C GLY A 32 -23.97 2.58 -2.61
N THR A 33 -25.01 2.09 -1.94
CA THR A 33 -24.85 1.27 -0.73
C THR A 33 -24.32 -0.12 -1.06
N MET A 34 -23.58 -0.72 -0.13
CA MET A 34 -23.12 -2.10 -0.31
C MET A 34 -24.30 -3.08 -0.28
N LYS A 35 -24.30 -4.03 -1.20
CA LYS A 35 -25.24 -5.16 -1.14
C LYS A 35 -25.03 -5.96 0.16
N PRO A 36 -26.07 -6.67 0.65
CA PRO A 36 -25.87 -7.69 1.68
C PRO A 36 -24.72 -8.63 1.31
N TYR A 37 -23.92 -9.07 2.28
CA TYR A 37 -22.71 -9.85 2.00
C TYR A 37 -22.96 -11.07 1.09
N ALA A 38 -24.07 -11.78 1.33
CA ALA A 38 -24.46 -12.96 0.56
C ALA A 38 -24.88 -12.66 -0.90
N GLU A 39 -25.16 -11.39 -1.22
CA GLU A 39 -25.58 -10.94 -2.56
C GLU A 39 -24.44 -10.29 -3.34
N ARG A 40 -23.27 -10.15 -2.73
CA ARG A 40 -22.08 -9.60 -3.40
C ARG A 40 -21.44 -10.64 -4.28
N ASP A 41 -21.43 -10.38 -5.56
CA ASP A 41 -20.74 -11.23 -6.54
C ASP A 41 -19.28 -10.80 -6.69
N TRP A 42 -18.46 -11.24 -5.73
CA TRP A 42 -17.02 -10.96 -5.75
C TRP A 42 -16.31 -11.63 -6.92
N ASN A 43 -16.82 -12.76 -7.40
CA ASN A 43 -16.20 -13.46 -8.54
C ASN A 43 -16.33 -12.64 -9.82
N SER A 44 -17.55 -12.18 -10.14
CA SER A 44 -17.77 -11.32 -11.30
C SER A 44 -17.10 -9.96 -11.13
N PHE A 45 -17.08 -9.41 -9.91
CA PHE A 45 -16.36 -8.18 -9.61
C PHE A 45 -14.87 -8.32 -9.94
N ASN A 46 -14.21 -9.37 -9.47
CA ASN A 46 -12.80 -9.59 -9.75
C ASN A 46 -12.56 -9.93 -11.23
N ALA A 47 -13.38 -10.79 -11.84
CA ALA A 47 -13.21 -11.21 -13.23
C ALA A 47 -13.26 -10.04 -14.25
N ALA A 48 -13.98 -8.96 -13.91
CA ALA A 48 -14.07 -7.78 -14.76
C ALA A 48 -12.88 -6.80 -14.62
N CYS A 49 -11.85 -7.13 -13.84
CA CYS A 49 -10.75 -6.20 -13.54
C CYS A 49 -9.84 -5.87 -14.74
N GLY A 50 -9.85 -6.70 -15.77
CA GLY A 50 -9.09 -6.48 -17.00
C GLY A 50 -9.57 -5.28 -17.83
N ASP A 51 -10.81 -4.84 -17.60
CA ASP A 51 -11.47 -3.74 -18.31
C ASP A 51 -11.47 -2.43 -17.48
N ASP A 52 -10.80 -2.37 -16.35
CA ASP A 52 -10.70 -1.16 -15.54
C ASP A 52 -10.01 -0.04 -16.34
N GLU A 53 -10.60 1.15 -16.36
CA GLU A 53 -9.93 2.33 -16.90
C GLU A 53 -8.78 2.75 -15.97
N PRO A 54 -7.60 3.13 -16.48
CA PRO A 54 -6.50 3.59 -15.65
C PRO A 54 -6.73 5.02 -15.14
N TYR A 55 -6.37 5.28 -13.89
CA TYR A 55 -6.19 6.65 -13.39
C TYR A 55 -4.81 7.17 -13.81
N MET A 56 -4.73 7.77 -14.98
CA MET A 56 -3.47 8.18 -15.60
C MET A 56 -2.65 9.14 -14.74
N ASP A 57 -3.29 10.08 -14.05
CA ASP A 57 -2.62 11.05 -13.18
C ASP A 57 -1.89 10.33 -12.01
N ASN A 58 -2.53 9.32 -11.43
CA ASN A 58 -1.94 8.53 -10.34
C ASN A 58 -0.81 7.62 -10.85
N ILE A 59 -0.95 7.08 -12.06
CA ILE A 59 0.11 6.31 -12.72
C ILE A 59 1.32 7.21 -13.01
N GLU A 60 1.11 8.44 -13.47
CA GLU A 60 2.20 9.41 -13.69
C GLU A 60 2.92 9.76 -12.38
N ILE A 61 2.20 9.92 -11.27
CA ILE A 61 2.79 10.10 -9.95
C ILE A 61 3.63 8.88 -9.57
N LEU A 62 3.09 7.67 -9.70
CA LEU A 62 3.80 6.43 -9.42
C LEU A 62 5.09 6.33 -10.24
N GLN A 63 5.02 6.58 -11.54
CA GLN A 63 6.19 6.59 -12.44
C GLN A 63 7.24 7.60 -12.00
N SER A 64 6.80 8.81 -11.63
CA SER A 64 7.69 9.86 -11.14
C SER A 64 8.42 9.46 -9.86
N LEU A 65 7.74 8.75 -8.96
CA LEU A 65 8.33 8.23 -7.72
C LEU A 65 9.33 7.11 -8.00
N VAL A 66 9.04 6.21 -8.93
CA VAL A 66 9.91 5.08 -9.25
C VAL A 66 11.12 5.52 -10.08
N LEU A 67 10.91 6.36 -11.10
CA LEU A 67 11.97 6.89 -11.95
C LEU A 67 12.81 7.95 -11.23
N GLY A 68 12.25 8.55 -10.19
CA GLY A 68 12.73 9.75 -9.55
C GLY A 68 14.22 9.82 -9.29
N MET A 69 14.81 10.97 -9.63
CA MET A 69 16.20 11.40 -9.41
C MET A 69 17.26 10.29 -9.58
N GLY A 70 17.03 9.35 -10.50
CA GLY A 70 18.02 8.43 -11.01
C GLY A 70 19.15 9.19 -11.70
N ASP A 71 19.58 8.83 -12.77
CA ASP A 71 20.71 9.20 -13.60
C ASP A 71 21.06 10.71 -13.66
N GLY A 72 21.72 11.23 -12.63
CA GLY A 72 22.31 12.57 -12.67
C GLY A 72 22.22 13.44 -11.42
N CYS A 73 21.58 13.02 -10.36
CA CYS A 73 21.67 13.74 -9.10
C CYS A 73 22.99 13.41 -8.38
N ASN A 74 24.01 14.24 -8.60
CA ASN A 74 25.29 14.12 -7.90
C ASN A 74 25.22 14.44 -6.39
N VAL A 75 24.03 14.83 -5.88
CA VAL A 75 23.85 15.26 -4.49
C VAL A 75 23.33 14.14 -3.59
N CYS A 76 22.49 13.25 -4.11
CA CYS A 76 21.84 12.22 -3.29
C CYS A 76 22.22 10.78 -3.65
N GLY A 77 23.06 10.56 -4.67
CA GLY A 77 23.35 9.23 -5.19
C GLY A 77 22.14 8.60 -5.91
N ALA A 78 22.37 7.63 -6.78
CA ALA A 78 21.30 6.84 -7.36
C ALA A 78 20.82 5.83 -6.30
N VAL A 79 19.63 6.05 -5.74
CA VAL A 79 18.98 5.06 -4.87
C VAL A 79 18.20 4.12 -5.76
N GLU A 80 18.56 2.86 -5.76
CA GLU A 80 17.80 1.82 -6.45
C GLU A 80 16.43 1.69 -5.78
N ARG A 81 15.35 1.69 -6.57
CA ARG A 81 13.98 1.56 -6.09
C ARG A 81 13.35 0.32 -6.66
N GLU A 82 12.76 -0.46 -5.77
CA GLU A 82 11.87 -1.56 -6.11
C GLU A 82 10.44 -1.08 -5.93
N PHE A 83 9.51 -1.62 -6.70
CA PHE A 83 8.12 -1.31 -6.45
C PHE A 83 7.25 -2.56 -6.47
N TYR A 84 6.28 -2.55 -5.58
CA TYR A 84 5.40 -3.67 -5.31
C TYR A 84 3.96 -3.24 -5.43
N PHE A 85 3.15 -4.08 -6.03
CA PHE A 85 1.70 -3.92 -6.02
C PHE A 85 1.10 -4.81 -4.94
N PHE A 86 0.34 -4.20 -4.02
CA PHE A 86 -0.42 -4.90 -2.99
C PHE A 86 -1.90 -4.78 -3.29
N SER A 87 -2.56 -5.86 -3.67
CA SER A 87 -3.93 -5.82 -4.15
C SER A 87 -4.88 -6.69 -3.34
N GLY A 88 -6.07 -6.15 -3.09
CA GLY A 88 -7.19 -6.91 -2.54
C GLY A 88 -7.88 -7.82 -3.57
N ARG A 89 -7.47 -7.80 -4.85
CA ARG A 89 -7.96 -8.70 -5.87
C ARG A 89 -7.63 -10.15 -5.53
N ASN A 90 -8.52 -11.05 -5.92
CA ASN A 90 -8.33 -12.47 -5.71
C ASN A 90 -7.24 -13.03 -6.63
N GLU A 91 -6.43 -13.95 -6.12
CA GLU A 91 -5.35 -14.61 -6.86
C GLU A 91 -5.82 -15.30 -8.16
N ALA A 92 -7.10 -15.70 -8.23
CA ALA A 92 -7.69 -16.30 -9.42
C ALA A 92 -7.67 -15.38 -10.67
N VAL A 93 -7.49 -14.05 -10.48
CA VAL A 93 -7.41 -13.08 -11.59
C VAL A 93 -6.02 -12.46 -11.71
N ARG A 94 -4.98 -13.20 -11.29
CA ARG A 94 -3.59 -12.73 -11.38
C ARG A 94 -3.17 -12.45 -12.82
N SER A 95 -3.51 -13.32 -13.76
CA SER A 95 -3.13 -13.17 -15.17
C SER A 95 -3.72 -11.88 -15.77
N GLU A 96 -5.01 -11.66 -15.56
CA GLU A 96 -5.73 -10.46 -16.02
C GLU A 96 -5.16 -9.18 -15.38
N THR A 97 -4.78 -9.28 -14.10
CA THR A 97 -4.16 -8.17 -13.38
C THR A 97 -2.77 -7.84 -13.93
N ILE A 98 -1.94 -8.84 -14.22
CA ILE A 98 -0.62 -8.65 -14.84
C ILE A 98 -0.76 -8.04 -16.23
N GLU A 99 -1.66 -8.56 -17.07
CA GLU A 99 -1.90 -8.03 -18.40
C GLU A 99 -2.38 -6.56 -18.35
N TRP A 100 -3.24 -6.23 -17.38
CA TRP A 100 -3.69 -4.87 -17.17
C TRP A 100 -2.53 -3.94 -16.75
N LEU A 101 -1.69 -4.37 -15.80
CA LEU A 101 -0.51 -3.63 -15.37
C LEU A 101 0.45 -3.37 -16.53
N GLN A 102 0.78 -4.39 -17.31
CA GLN A 102 1.67 -4.27 -18.46
C GLN A 102 1.11 -3.35 -19.55
N ARG A 103 -0.21 -3.29 -19.69
CA ARG A 103 -0.87 -2.44 -20.70
C ARG A 103 -0.91 -0.97 -20.28
N HIS A 104 -1.10 -0.69 -18.98
CA HIS A 104 -1.43 0.66 -18.52
C HIS A 104 -0.36 1.31 -17.65
N VAL A 105 0.59 0.54 -17.14
CA VAL A 105 1.65 1.03 -16.24
C VAL A 105 3.02 0.82 -16.90
N PRO A 106 3.46 1.75 -17.77
CA PRO A 106 4.65 1.57 -18.63
C PRO A 106 5.93 1.19 -17.87
N ILE A 107 6.06 1.65 -16.62
CA ILE A 107 7.25 1.34 -15.81
C ILE A 107 7.43 -0.16 -15.56
N THR A 108 6.40 -0.99 -15.74
CA THR A 108 6.47 -2.45 -15.61
C THR A 108 7.28 -3.10 -16.74
N GLU A 109 7.56 -2.40 -17.82
CA GLU A 109 8.41 -2.88 -18.91
C GLU A 109 9.90 -2.74 -18.61
N ASP A 110 10.27 -1.72 -17.83
CA ASP A 110 11.67 -1.27 -17.66
C ASP A 110 12.24 -1.57 -16.27
N ARG A 111 11.42 -1.97 -15.32
CA ARG A 111 11.82 -2.14 -13.91
C ARG A 111 11.30 -3.45 -13.34
N ASP A 112 12.04 -3.99 -12.40
CA ASP A 112 11.59 -5.11 -11.59
C ASP A 112 10.47 -4.68 -10.66
N TRP A 113 9.41 -5.47 -10.62
CA TRP A 113 8.24 -5.28 -9.78
C TRP A 113 7.66 -6.61 -9.33
N GLU A 114 6.93 -6.59 -8.24
CA GLU A 114 6.26 -7.77 -7.71
C GLU A 114 4.79 -7.45 -7.43
N LEU A 115 3.93 -8.46 -7.58
CA LEU A 115 2.50 -8.38 -7.34
C LEU A 115 2.10 -9.34 -6.23
N TYR A 116 1.54 -8.80 -5.17
CA TYR A 116 0.98 -9.55 -4.05
C TYR A 116 -0.53 -9.39 -4.06
N MET A 117 -1.22 -10.52 -4.07
CA MET A 117 -2.68 -10.56 -4.19
C MET A 117 -3.28 -11.38 -3.04
N ARG A 118 -4.55 -11.14 -2.80
CA ARG A 118 -5.35 -11.92 -1.84
C ARG A 118 -5.45 -13.37 -2.27
N SER A 119 -5.23 -14.31 -1.37
CA SER A 119 -5.45 -15.73 -1.61
C SER A 119 -6.91 -16.02 -1.99
N GLU A 120 -7.15 -17.03 -2.82
CA GLU A 120 -8.47 -17.33 -3.40
C GLU A 120 -9.60 -17.50 -2.37
N ASN A 121 -9.30 -18.06 -1.23
CA ASN A 121 -10.28 -18.33 -0.17
C ASN A 121 -10.15 -17.39 1.04
N ASP A 122 -9.49 -16.25 0.87
CA ASP A 122 -9.36 -15.26 1.92
C ASP A 122 -10.44 -14.18 1.81
N PHE A 123 -11.35 -14.14 2.76
CA PHE A 123 -12.47 -13.19 2.84
C PHE A 123 -12.28 -12.17 3.97
N ARG A 124 -11.10 -12.11 4.57
CA ARG A 124 -10.77 -11.18 5.65
C ARG A 124 -10.71 -9.73 5.12
N PRO A 125 -10.77 -8.73 6.01
CA PRO A 125 -10.61 -7.33 5.61
C PRO A 125 -9.29 -7.06 4.87
N ASP A 126 -9.28 -6.10 3.95
CA ASP A 126 -8.08 -5.69 3.21
C ASP A 126 -6.94 -5.25 4.14
N THR A 127 -7.27 -4.61 5.25
CA THR A 127 -6.32 -4.23 6.29
C THR A 127 -5.53 -5.42 6.82
N THR A 128 -6.21 -6.55 7.07
CA THR A 128 -5.57 -7.78 7.54
C THR A 128 -4.70 -8.40 6.45
N VAL A 129 -5.23 -8.49 5.24
CA VAL A 129 -4.54 -9.13 4.11
C VAL A 129 -3.27 -8.36 3.74
N LYS A 130 -3.37 -7.05 3.57
CA LYS A 130 -2.22 -6.20 3.23
C LYS A 130 -1.18 -6.14 4.36
N TYR A 131 -1.64 -6.15 5.61
CA TYR A 131 -0.73 -6.24 6.76
C TYR A 131 0.08 -7.55 6.75
N GLU A 132 -0.57 -8.67 6.47
CA GLU A 132 0.12 -9.97 6.38
C GLU A 132 1.12 -10.02 5.20
N MET A 133 0.77 -9.48 4.05
CA MET A 133 1.70 -9.36 2.91
C MET A 133 2.98 -8.62 3.34
N MET A 134 2.84 -7.49 4.01
CA MET A 134 3.97 -6.73 4.54
C MET A 134 4.77 -7.53 5.57
N TYR A 135 4.09 -8.20 6.50
CA TYR A 135 4.72 -8.97 7.56
C TYR A 135 5.51 -10.18 7.03
N GLU A 136 4.96 -10.91 6.06
CA GLU A 136 5.63 -12.05 5.41
C GLU A 136 6.90 -11.62 4.67
N LEU A 137 6.88 -10.45 4.07
CA LEU A 137 8.02 -9.84 3.39
C LEU A 137 9.03 -9.21 4.35
N LYS A 138 8.71 -9.17 5.66
CA LYS A 138 9.55 -8.55 6.71
C LYS A 138 9.91 -7.10 6.40
N MET A 139 9.00 -6.38 5.76
CA MET A 139 9.19 -4.97 5.43
C MET A 139 9.08 -4.09 6.67
N MET A 140 10.07 -3.23 6.85
CA MET A 140 10.08 -2.24 7.92
C MET A 140 9.79 -0.83 7.35
N PRO A 141 9.25 0.10 8.15
CA PRO A 141 8.96 1.45 7.68
C PRO A 141 10.16 2.19 7.05
N GLU A 142 11.38 1.90 7.51
CA GLU A 142 12.61 2.45 6.97
C GLU A 142 12.96 1.91 5.57
N ASP A 143 12.48 0.73 5.19
CA ASP A 143 12.71 0.14 3.87
C ASP A 143 11.77 0.75 2.83
N VAL A 144 10.60 1.24 3.26
CA VAL A 144 9.55 1.75 2.38
C VAL A 144 9.64 3.27 2.24
N LEU A 145 9.80 3.75 1.01
CA LEU A 145 9.79 5.18 0.72
C LEU A 145 8.41 5.78 0.95
N CYS A 146 7.39 5.17 0.33
CA CYS A 146 5.99 5.53 0.51
C CYS A 146 5.06 4.42 0.02
N ILE A 147 3.81 4.50 0.44
CA ILE A 147 2.70 3.66 -0.01
C ILE A 147 1.66 4.56 -0.69
N LEU A 148 1.13 4.16 -1.85
CA LEU A 148 -0.03 4.77 -2.49
C LEU A 148 -1.24 3.87 -2.23
N ASP A 149 -2.30 4.41 -1.64
CA ASP A 149 -3.55 3.68 -1.33
C ASP A 149 -4.71 4.69 -1.25
N ASP A 150 -5.94 4.31 -1.60
CA ASP A 150 -7.11 5.19 -1.58
C ASP A 150 -7.99 4.96 -0.34
N ARG A 151 -8.04 3.71 0.16
CA ARG A 151 -8.99 3.28 1.18
C ARG A 151 -8.58 3.74 2.57
N GLN A 152 -9.41 4.57 3.22
CA GLN A 152 -9.12 5.17 4.52
C GLN A 152 -8.71 4.15 5.59
N SER A 153 -9.42 3.02 5.71
CA SER A 153 -9.09 2.00 6.72
C SER A 153 -7.71 1.36 6.52
N VAL A 154 -7.30 1.18 5.26
CA VAL A 154 -5.98 0.65 4.90
C VAL A 154 -4.90 1.71 5.12
N VAL A 155 -5.18 2.96 4.74
CA VAL A 155 -4.30 4.10 4.98
C VAL A 155 -4.03 4.28 6.48
N ASP A 156 -5.06 4.19 7.31
CA ASP A 156 -4.94 4.29 8.77
C ASP A 156 -4.09 3.14 9.30
N MET A 157 -4.34 1.92 8.87
CA MET A 157 -3.53 0.75 9.25
C MET A 157 -2.06 0.94 8.89
N TRP A 158 -1.75 1.42 7.68
CA TRP A 158 -0.36 1.68 7.29
C TRP A 158 0.31 2.74 8.16
N ARG A 159 -0.40 3.85 8.44
CA ARG A 159 0.11 4.96 9.27
C ARG A 159 0.32 4.55 10.72
N GLU A 160 -0.59 3.75 11.28
CA GLU A 160 -0.47 3.17 12.63
C GLU A 160 0.76 2.26 12.77
N ASN A 161 1.18 1.63 11.68
CA ASN A 161 2.40 0.83 11.62
C ASN A 161 3.64 1.64 11.19
N GLY A 162 3.58 2.97 11.19
CA GLY A 162 4.73 3.86 10.97
C GLY A 162 5.08 4.13 9.50
N PHE A 163 4.30 3.63 8.55
CA PHE A 163 4.56 3.85 7.12
C PHE A 163 4.10 5.23 6.64
N ARG A 164 4.81 5.79 5.65
CA ARG A 164 4.40 7.00 4.94
C ARG A 164 3.40 6.64 3.85
N VAL A 165 2.22 7.26 3.90
CA VAL A 165 1.15 6.99 2.94
C VAL A 165 0.75 8.25 2.21
N MET A 166 0.79 8.18 0.89
CA MET A 166 0.18 9.13 -0.04
C MET A 166 -1.22 8.60 -0.37
N GLN A 167 -2.23 9.16 0.29
CA GLN A 167 -3.61 8.78 0.01
C GLN A 167 -4.07 9.48 -1.26
N VAL A 168 -4.41 8.68 -2.25
CA VAL A 168 -5.02 9.15 -3.49
C VAL A 168 -6.52 8.92 -3.40
N ASP A 169 -7.30 9.98 -3.68
CA ASP A 169 -8.77 9.97 -3.74
C ASP A 169 -9.45 9.27 -2.53
N ALA A 170 -9.54 9.99 -1.43
CA ALA A 170 -10.04 9.44 -0.16
C ALA A 170 -11.45 8.82 -0.28
N TRP A 171 -11.51 7.52 -0.35
CA TRP A 171 -12.75 6.75 -0.30
C TRP A 171 -13.40 6.96 1.07
N LYS A 172 -14.57 7.61 1.08
CA LYS A 172 -15.42 7.67 2.26
C LYS A 172 -16.16 6.33 2.38
N GLU A 173 -15.59 5.40 3.11
CA GLU A 173 -16.36 4.23 3.52
C GLU A 173 -17.57 4.69 4.34
N PRO A 174 -18.77 4.13 4.10
CA PRO A 174 -19.88 4.33 5.01
C PRO A 174 -19.44 3.83 6.39
N PRO A 175 -19.80 4.52 7.48
CA PRO A 175 -19.37 4.14 8.82
C PRO A 175 -19.69 2.66 9.05
N ASN A 176 -18.67 1.89 9.41
CA ASN A 176 -18.78 0.46 9.60
C ASN A 176 -19.77 0.21 10.76
N ARG A 177 -20.97 -0.27 10.47
CA ARG A 177 -22.00 -0.52 11.50
C ARG A 177 -21.58 -1.56 12.54
N HIS A 178 -20.46 -2.25 12.31
CA HIS A 178 -19.87 -3.18 13.27
C HIS A 178 -19.01 -2.52 14.34
N SER A 179 -18.65 -1.25 14.22
CA SER A 179 -17.92 -0.52 15.27
C SER A 179 -18.83 -0.01 16.41
N LEU A 180 -20.14 -0.24 16.31
CA LEU A 180 -21.11 0.10 17.37
C LEU A 180 -21.48 -1.11 18.27
N VAL A 181 -20.71 -2.19 18.24
CA VAL A 181 -20.81 -3.22 19.25
C VAL A 181 -20.06 -2.72 20.47
N THR A 182 -20.80 -2.11 21.41
CA THR A 182 -20.32 -1.91 22.78
C THR A 182 -19.79 -3.24 23.31
N PRO A 183 -18.67 -3.24 24.03
CA PRO A 183 -18.10 -4.47 24.59
C PRO A 183 -18.97 -4.98 25.72
N THR A 184 -19.99 -5.76 25.41
CA THR A 184 -20.65 -6.61 26.38
C THR A 184 -20.09 -8.01 26.22
N GLY A 185 -19.08 -8.29 27.02
CA GLY A 185 -18.81 -9.60 27.58
C GLY A 185 -18.44 -10.75 26.65
N LYS A 186 -17.15 -11.12 26.71
CA LYS A 186 -16.63 -12.48 26.50
C LYS A 186 -16.74 -13.08 25.09
N GLY A 187 -15.75 -12.78 24.29
CA GLY A 187 -15.36 -13.55 23.11
C GLY A 187 -13.93 -13.17 22.78
N THR A 188 -12.97 -13.99 23.20
CA THR A 188 -11.56 -13.81 22.94
C THR A 188 -11.28 -14.12 21.46
N SER A 189 -11.29 -13.11 20.61
CA SER A 189 -10.48 -13.15 19.40
C SER A 189 -9.02 -12.98 19.84
N PRO A 190 -8.08 -13.76 19.32
CA PRO A 190 -6.69 -13.51 19.62
C PRO A 190 -6.35 -12.13 19.00
N MET A 191 -6.23 -11.13 19.86
CA MET A 191 -5.52 -9.91 19.49
C MET A 191 -4.09 -10.36 19.21
N MET A 192 -3.64 -10.18 17.97
CA MET A 192 -2.21 -10.24 17.72
C MET A 192 -1.58 -9.17 18.61
N GLU A 193 -0.69 -9.61 19.49
CA GLU A 193 0.06 -8.68 20.32
C GLU A 193 0.81 -7.72 19.40
N PRO A 194 0.83 -6.43 19.70
CA PRO A 194 1.69 -5.50 18.98
C PRO A 194 3.12 -6.05 19.04
N ILE A 195 3.81 -6.02 17.92
CA ILE A 195 5.23 -6.39 17.84
C ILE A 195 5.94 -5.60 18.94
N PRO A 196 6.63 -6.26 19.91
CA PRO A 196 7.34 -5.51 20.93
C PRO A 196 8.31 -4.57 20.23
N MET A 197 8.14 -3.27 20.45
CA MET A 197 9.11 -2.28 20.04
C MET A 197 10.44 -2.73 20.65
N LEU A 198 11.40 -3.09 19.81
CA LEU A 198 12.77 -3.28 20.24
C LEU A 198 13.20 -1.98 20.89
N ASP A 199 13.60 -2.07 22.17
CA ASP A 199 14.15 -0.94 22.91
C ASP A 199 15.17 -0.24 22.02
N THR A 200 14.86 0.98 21.59
CA THR A 200 15.83 1.83 20.96
C THR A 200 16.89 2.14 22.01
N PRO A 201 18.18 1.85 21.78
CA PRO A 201 19.20 2.30 22.69
C PRO A 201 19.12 3.83 22.79
N ASP A 202 19.10 4.34 24.03
CA ASP A 202 19.19 5.77 24.32
C ASP A 202 20.38 6.35 23.56
N PHE A 203 20.12 7.18 22.57
CA PHE A 203 21.13 7.99 21.92
C PHE A 203 21.40 9.17 22.85
N ASP A 204 22.45 9.03 23.65
CA ASP A 204 23.03 10.13 24.40
C ASP A 204 23.58 11.17 23.41
N LEU A 205 22.90 12.32 23.34
CA LEU A 205 23.40 13.49 22.60
C LEU A 205 24.51 14.16 23.43
N GLY A 206 25.66 13.50 23.48
CA GLY A 206 26.86 14.07 24.00
C GLY A 206 27.30 15.29 23.17
N ASP A 207 27.52 16.36 23.86
CA ASP A 207 27.99 17.70 23.50
C ASP A 207 28.71 17.83 22.15
N VAL A 208 28.09 18.47 21.18
CA VAL A 208 28.74 19.00 19.99
C VAL A 208 29.36 20.35 20.39
N GLN A 209 30.64 20.35 20.72
CA GLN A 209 31.40 21.58 20.84
C GLN A 209 31.59 22.23 19.47
N GLU A 210 31.08 23.44 19.36
CA GLU A 210 31.36 24.38 18.27
C GLU A 210 32.89 24.69 18.25
N ASN A 211 33.56 24.25 17.20
CA ASN A 211 34.90 24.80 16.87
C ASN A 211 34.77 25.71 15.64
N ASN A 212 34.50 26.98 15.92
CA ASN A 212 34.77 28.07 15.03
C ASN A 212 36.27 28.36 15.05
N SER A 213 36.98 28.11 13.96
CA SER A 213 38.21 28.86 13.64
C SER A 213 38.38 28.98 12.13
N CYS A 214 37.87 30.09 11.64
CA CYS A 214 38.28 30.67 10.38
C CYS A 214 39.62 31.33 10.61
N SER A 215 40.67 30.95 9.88
CA SER A 215 41.89 31.74 9.79
C SER A 215 42.29 31.84 8.33
N ASP A 216 42.28 33.07 7.86
CA ASP A 216 42.84 33.57 6.63
C ASP A 216 44.34 33.15 6.44
N LYS A 217 44.62 32.63 5.25
CA LYS A 217 45.78 33.07 4.44
C LYS A 217 45.66 32.52 3.02
#